data_7e65b576455d98fde3d9ad4b612d936d
#
_entry.id   7e65b576455d98fde3d9ad4b612d936d
#
_cell.length_a   1.000
_cell.length_b   1.000
_cell.length_c   1.000
_cell.angle_alpha   90.00
_cell.angle_beta   90.00
_cell.angle_gamma   90.00
#
_symmetry.space_group_name_H-M   'P 1'
#
loop_
_entity.id
_entity.type
_entity.pdbx_description
1 polymer ?
#
loop_
_entity_poly.entity_id
_entity_poly.type
_entity_poly.pdbx_seq_one_letter_code
_entity_poly.pdbx_strand_id
1 'polypeptide(L)'
;MAWSLRAWRRARALRRGRLDDALWRRALGRFSFARELDAGDAARLREWVTLFLHDKTLSAAGGLDLTDTMRVEIALQACILILELDIDSYDGWSEVIVYPEGFLVDQTWTDEAGIVHQGKVGRIGEAWLRGPVVLSWADAGAGMEGAESNVVIHEFAHKLDMLNGPADGFPPLHKGMNRAEWNQVFRGAFGDFRLRVRSGLGTRIDPYAAESPAEFFAVLSEVFFMAPQVALAIYPAVYRQLKLFYRQDPAARLALPVH
;
A
#
# COMPACT_ATOMS: atom_id res chain seq x y z
N MET A 1 -13.76 18.55 -28.45
CA MET A 1 -13.08 17.81 -27.35
C MET A 1 -13.98 16.63 -26.95
N ALA A 2 -13.64 15.42 -27.39
CA ALA A 2 -14.38 14.22 -27.01
C ALA A 2 -14.03 13.86 -25.56
N TRP A 3 -14.93 14.06 -24.65
CA TRP A 3 -14.84 13.52 -23.30
C TRP A 3 -14.79 11.99 -23.44
N SER A 4 -13.74 11.37 -22.93
CA SER A 4 -13.68 9.92 -22.92
C SER A 4 -14.84 9.38 -22.05
N LEU A 5 -15.47 8.26 -22.45
CA LEU A 5 -16.50 7.59 -21.66
C LEU A 5 -16.04 7.34 -20.21
N ARG A 6 -14.75 7.12 -20.02
CA ARG A 6 -14.09 6.95 -18.70
C ARG A 6 -14.19 8.24 -17.88
N ALA A 7 -13.82 9.38 -18.42
CA ALA A 7 -13.93 10.67 -17.71
C ALA A 7 -15.38 11.00 -17.33
N TRP A 8 -16.34 10.69 -18.22
CA TRP A 8 -17.75 10.88 -17.93
C TRP A 8 -18.23 9.95 -16.78
N ARG A 9 -17.82 8.66 -16.78
CA ARG A 9 -18.15 7.72 -15.71
C ARG A 9 -17.57 8.18 -14.36
N ARG A 10 -16.32 8.61 -14.31
CA ARG A 10 -15.69 9.18 -13.11
C ARG A 10 -16.44 10.40 -12.59
N ALA A 11 -16.71 11.37 -13.45
CA ALA A 11 -17.48 12.55 -13.07
C ALA A 11 -18.88 12.20 -12.54
N ARG A 12 -19.52 11.15 -13.09
CA ARG A 12 -20.82 10.65 -12.60
C ARG A 12 -20.68 9.98 -11.23
N ALA A 13 -19.63 9.15 -11.03
CA ALA A 13 -19.35 8.51 -9.76
C ALA A 13 -19.10 9.54 -8.65
N LEU A 14 -18.26 10.53 -8.90
CA LEU A 14 -17.98 11.62 -7.95
C LEU A 14 -19.23 12.45 -7.59
N ARG A 15 -20.16 12.67 -8.54
CA ARG A 15 -21.42 13.37 -8.24
C ARG A 15 -22.38 12.55 -7.41
N ARG A 16 -22.37 11.21 -7.52
CA ARG A 16 -23.28 10.30 -6.82
C ARG A 16 -22.72 9.80 -5.51
N GLY A 17 -21.42 9.51 -5.47
CA GLY A 17 -20.70 9.00 -4.32
C GLY A 17 -20.20 10.13 -3.44
N ARG A 18 -21.11 10.84 -2.75
CA ARG A 18 -20.70 11.85 -1.78
C ARG A 18 -20.18 11.14 -0.52
N LEU A 19 -18.85 11.14 -0.36
CA LEU A 19 -18.24 10.75 0.90
C LEU A 19 -18.67 11.75 1.99
N ASP A 20 -19.23 11.25 3.09
CA ASP A 20 -19.64 12.07 4.23
C ASP A 20 -18.47 12.89 4.78
N ASP A 21 -18.71 14.19 5.04
CA ASP A 21 -17.65 15.12 5.46
C ASP A 21 -17.11 14.80 6.86
N ALA A 22 -17.92 14.22 7.74
CA ALA A 22 -17.47 13.86 9.09
C ALA A 22 -16.62 12.58 9.05
N LEU A 23 -17.03 11.58 8.26
CA LEU A 23 -16.24 10.37 8.02
C LEU A 23 -14.89 10.72 7.37
N TRP A 24 -14.90 11.57 6.35
CA TRP A 24 -13.69 12.03 5.68
C TRP A 24 -12.71 12.71 6.65
N ARG A 25 -13.19 13.72 7.39
CA ARG A 25 -12.32 14.44 8.36
C ARG A 25 -11.77 13.53 9.45
N ARG A 26 -12.58 12.58 9.93
CA ARG A 26 -12.13 11.58 10.90
C ARG A 26 -11.02 10.70 10.32
N ALA A 27 -11.20 10.15 9.12
CA ALA A 27 -10.20 9.33 8.47
C ALA A 27 -8.91 10.11 8.19
N LEU A 28 -9.02 11.33 7.64
CA LEU A 28 -7.86 12.19 7.37
C LEU A 28 -7.06 12.51 8.64
N GLY A 29 -7.74 12.80 9.75
CA GLY A 29 -7.10 13.10 11.03
C GLY A 29 -6.48 11.90 11.74
N ARG A 30 -6.83 10.67 11.34
CA ARG A 30 -6.35 9.44 11.99
C ARG A 30 -4.93 9.07 11.57
N PHE A 31 -4.54 9.34 10.32
CA PHE A 31 -3.27 8.92 9.76
C PHE A 31 -2.32 10.12 9.60
N SER A 32 -1.12 10.02 10.21
CA SER A 32 -0.11 11.10 10.18
C SER A 32 0.28 11.48 8.75
N PHE A 33 0.47 10.50 7.87
CA PHE A 33 0.82 10.73 6.47
C PHE A 33 -0.26 11.48 5.67
N ALA A 34 -1.51 11.51 6.15
CA ALA A 34 -2.62 12.18 5.48
C ALA A 34 -2.94 13.55 6.10
N ARG A 35 -2.63 13.77 7.38
CA ARG A 35 -2.87 15.06 8.07
C ARG A 35 -2.06 16.20 7.49
N GLU A 36 -0.87 15.92 7.00
CA GLU A 36 0.08 16.92 6.47
C GLU A 36 -0.08 17.18 4.97
N LEU A 37 -1.16 16.66 4.36
CA LEU A 37 -1.49 16.99 2.97
C LEU A 37 -1.98 18.42 2.85
N ASP A 38 -1.55 19.13 1.81
CA ASP A 38 -2.15 20.41 1.47
C ASP A 38 -3.61 20.25 0.99
N ALA A 39 -4.32 21.37 0.87
CA ALA A 39 -5.74 21.36 0.52
C ALA A 39 -6.00 20.73 -0.87
N GLY A 40 -5.08 20.89 -1.82
CA GLY A 40 -5.17 20.32 -3.18
C GLY A 40 -5.01 18.80 -3.15
N ASP A 41 -3.98 18.33 -2.47
CA ASP A 41 -3.70 16.89 -2.30
C ASP A 41 -4.80 16.20 -1.49
N ALA A 42 -5.28 16.84 -0.41
CA ALA A 42 -6.41 16.31 0.37
C ALA A 42 -7.70 16.21 -0.46
N ALA A 43 -7.98 17.20 -1.31
CA ALA A 43 -9.13 17.16 -2.21
C ALA A 43 -8.98 16.03 -3.26
N ARG A 44 -7.80 15.88 -3.86
CA ARG A 44 -7.49 14.80 -4.82
C ARG A 44 -7.60 13.43 -4.16
N LEU A 45 -7.03 13.26 -2.96
CA LEU A 45 -7.15 12.01 -2.21
C LEU A 45 -8.62 11.66 -1.94
N ARG A 46 -9.45 12.65 -1.58
CA ARG A 46 -10.89 12.44 -1.38
C ARG A 46 -11.59 11.97 -2.66
N GLU A 47 -11.22 12.51 -3.82
CA GLU A 47 -11.74 12.05 -5.10
C GLU A 47 -11.35 10.59 -5.38
N TRP A 48 -10.08 10.23 -5.16
CA TRP A 48 -9.61 8.85 -5.34
C TRP A 48 -10.30 7.87 -4.37
N VAL A 49 -10.47 8.25 -3.11
CA VAL A 49 -11.21 7.45 -2.12
C VAL A 49 -12.67 7.26 -2.55
N THR A 50 -13.31 8.31 -3.05
CA THR A 50 -14.70 8.22 -3.55
C THR A 50 -14.81 7.28 -4.74
N LEU A 51 -13.90 7.37 -5.71
CA LEU A 51 -13.87 6.48 -6.87
C LEU A 51 -13.52 5.04 -6.47
N PHE A 52 -12.57 4.85 -5.56
CA PHE A 52 -12.20 3.54 -5.05
C PHE A 52 -13.40 2.83 -4.40
N LEU A 53 -14.13 3.52 -3.52
CA LEU A 53 -15.33 2.98 -2.87
C LEU A 53 -16.51 2.75 -3.84
N HIS A 54 -16.52 3.45 -4.97
CA HIS A 54 -17.49 3.20 -6.04
C HIS A 54 -17.14 1.97 -6.89
N ASP A 55 -15.85 1.77 -7.17
CA ASP A 55 -15.39 0.76 -8.13
C ASP A 55 -14.97 -0.56 -7.47
N LYS A 56 -14.66 -0.54 -6.16
CA LYS A 56 -14.23 -1.71 -5.39
C LYS A 56 -15.31 -2.15 -4.41
N THR A 57 -15.56 -3.45 -4.35
CA THR A 57 -16.41 -4.06 -3.33
C THR A 57 -15.57 -4.37 -2.11
N LEU A 58 -15.92 -3.81 -0.96
CA LEU A 58 -15.32 -4.19 0.33
C LEU A 58 -16.27 -5.14 1.03
N SER A 59 -15.87 -6.40 1.15
CA SER A 59 -16.66 -7.49 1.73
C SER A 59 -16.12 -7.86 3.11
N ALA A 60 -17.00 -8.10 4.06
CA ALA A 60 -16.64 -8.63 5.37
C ALA A 60 -16.59 -10.17 5.33
N ALA A 61 -15.65 -10.75 6.05
CA ALA A 61 -15.57 -12.19 6.29
C ALA A 61 -15.37 -12.46 7.79
N GLY A 62 -15.47 -13.72 8.20
CA GLY A 62 -15.19 -14.11 9.58
C GLY A 62 -16.12 -13.48 10.63
N GLY A 63 -17.33 -13.02 10.26
CA GLY A 63 -18.27 -12.39 11.16
C GLY A 63 -17.98 -10.91 11.48
N LEU A 64 -17.08 -10.27 10.75
CA LEU A 64 -16.78 -8.85 10.90
C LEU A 64 -18.02 -7.99 10.52
N ASP A 65 -18.36 -7.00 11.36
CA ASP A 65 -19.27 -5.92 10.97
C ASP A 65 -18.46 -4.77 10.35
N LEU A 66 -18.40 -4.76 9.02
CA LEU A 66 -17.61 -3.79 8.25
C LEU A 66 -18.35 -2.46 8.15
N THR A 67 -17.98 -1.51 8.99
CA THR A 67 -18.60 -0.18 9.08
C THR A 67 -18.13 0.75 7.93
N ASP A 68 -18.87 1.84 7.67
CA ASP A 68 -18.48 2.87 6.71
C ASP A 68 -17.16 3.55 7.09
N THR A 69 -16.89 3.72 8.39
CA THR A 69 -15.60 4.24 8.88
C THR A 69 -14.45 3.35 8.43
N MET A 70 -14.56 2.03 8.63
CA MET A 70 -13.55 1.06 8.21
C MET A 70 -13.32 1.09 6.70
N ARG A 71 -14.39 1.17 5.92
CA ARG A 71 -14.32 1.27 4.45
C ARG A 71 -13.53 2.50 4.01
N VAL A 72 -13.83 3.66 4.61
CA VAL A 72 -13.15 4.92 4.27
C VAL A 72 -11.68 4.89 4.71
N GLU A 73 -11.37 4.34 5.87
CA GLU A 73 -10.01 4.21 6.38
C GLU A 73 -9.14 3.30 5.51
N ILE A 74 -9.67 2.14 5.07
CA ILE A 74 -8.98 1.25 4.12
C ILE A 74 -8.76 1.97 2.79
N ALA A 75 -9.81 2.59 2.24
CA ALA A 75 -9.72 3.28 0.97
C ALA A 75 -8.72 4.45 0.99
N LEU A 76 -8.64 5.21 2.11
CA LEU A 76 -7.69 6.30 2.28
C LEU A 76 -6.25 5.77 2.25
N GLN A 77 -5.95 4.72 3.02
CA GLN A 77 -4.63 4.09 3.07
C GLN A 77 -4.23 3.51 1.70
N ALA A 78 -5.16 2.89 0.99
CA ALA A 78 -4.92 2.40 -0.37
C ALA A 78 -4.64 3.55 -1.35
N CYS A 79 -5.42 4.63 -1.28
CA CYS A 79 -5.36 5.72 -2.24
C CYS A 79 -4.18 6.67 -2.03
N ILE A 80 -3.55 6.71 -0.84
CA ILE A 80 -2.35 7.54 -0.64
C ILE A 80 -1.20 7.12 -1.56
N LEU A 81 -1.07 5.82 -1.86
CA LEU A 81 -0.04 5.30 -2.77
C LEU A 81 -0.20 5.85 -4.18
N ILE A 82 -1.44 6.08 -4.62
CA ILE A 82 -1.76 6.51 -5.98
C ILE A 82 -2.10 8.01 -6.07
N LEU A 83 -1.88 8.78 -5.03
CA LEU A 83 -2.23 10.20 -4.96
C LEU A 83 -1.74 10.97 -6.19
N GLU A 84 -0.49 10.77 -6.59
CA GLU A 84 0.16 11.39 -7.75
C GLU A 84 0.30 10.45 -8.97
N LEU A 85 -0.32 9.26 -8.91
CA LEU A 85 -0.35 8.33 -10.03
C LEU A 85 -1.65 8.50 -10.83
N ASP A 86 -2.59 7.64 -10.66
CA ASP A 86 -3.97 7.71 -11.15
C ASP A 86 -4.75 6.54 -10.57
N ILE A 87 -6.07 6.66 -10.42
CA ILE A 87 -6.96 5.58 -9.98
C ILE A 87 -6.91 4.37 -10.92
N ASP A 88 -6.54 4.56 -12.19
CA ASP A 88 -6.33 3.47 -13.16
C ASP A 88 -5.22 2.50 -12.76
N SER A 89 -4.33 2.88 -11.84
CA SER A 89 -3.35 1.98 -11.24
C SER A 89 -3.98 0.83 -10.46
N TYR A 90 -5.26 0.93 -10.13
CA TYR A 90 -6.04 -0.12 -9.47
C TYR A 90 -7.05 -0.81 -10.41
N ASP A 91 -6.90 -0.68 -11.73
CA ASP A 91 -7.72 -1.42 -12.69
C ASP A 91 -7.40 -2.93 -12.67
N GLY A 92 -8.35 -3.74 -13.13
CA GLY A 92 -8.15 -5.18 -13.36
C GLY A 92 -8.49 -6.11 -12.20
N TRP A 93 -8.92 -5.55 -11.07
CA TRP A 93 -9.45 -6.29 -9.91
C TRP A 93 -10.55 -5.47 -9.23
N SER A 94 -11.39 -6.07 -8.38
CA SER A 94 -12.61 -5.40 -7.89
C SER A 94 -12.92 -5.62 -6.41
N GLU A 95 -12.20 -6.48 -5.69
CA GLU A 95 -12.64 -6.87 -4.35
C GLU A 95 -11.54 -6.73 -3.29
N VAL A 96 -11.94 -6.26 -2.12
CA VAL A 96 -11.18 -6.28 -0.87
C VAL A 96 -11.98 -7.07 0.15
N ILE A 97 -11.42 -8.14 0.69
CA ILE A 97 -12.04 -8.99 1.72
C ILE A 97 -11.39 -8.65 3.06
N VAL A 98 -12.21 -8.31 4.06
CA VAL A 98 -11.72 -7.89 5.37
C VAL A 98 -12.16 -8.89 6.44
N TYR A 99 -11.19 -9.48 7.13
CA TYR A 99 -11.37 -10.35 8.30
C TYR A 99 -11.20 -9.56 9.60
N PRO A 100 -11.79 -9.99 10.73
CA PRO A 100 -11.61 -9.30 12.02
C PRO A 100 -10.17 -9.32 12.51
N GLU A 101 -9.49 -10.46 12.33
CA GLU A 101 -8.11 -10.73 12.76
C GLU A 101 -7.33 -11.44 11.67
N GLY A 102 -6.04 -11.73 11.90
CA GLY A 102 -5.23 -12.54 10.98
C GLY A 102 -5.92 -13.86 10.62
N PHE A 103 -5.88 -14.23 9.36
CA PHE A 103 -6.58 -15.39 8.83
C PHE A 103 -5.61 -16.50 8.47
N LEU A 104 -6.12 -17.76 8.51
CA LEU A 104 -5.36 -18.93 8.11
C LEU A 104 -5.71 -19.26 6.65
N VAL A 105 -4.69 -19.28 5.79
CA VAL A 105 -4.84 -19.74 4.40
C VAL A 105 -4.38 -21.19 4.33
N ASP A 106 -5.21 -22.05 3.75
CA ASP A 106 -4.77 -23.40 3.38
C ASP A 106 -3.79 -23.26 2.21
N GLN A 107 -2.52 -23.49 2.48
CA GLN A 107 -1.46 -23.38 1.49
C GLN A 107 -0.88 -24.76 1.19
N THR A 108 -0.72 -25.04 -0.11
CA THR A 108 0.01 -26.20 -0.59
C THR A 108 1.33 -25.73 -1.16
N TRP A 109 2.46 -26.21 -0.63
CA TRP A 109 3.78 -25.89 -1.16
C TRP A 109 4.60 -27.17 -1.34
N THR A 110 5.53 -27.13 -2.26
CA THR A 110 6.45 -28.23 -2.53
C THR A 110 7.84 -27.83 -2.00
N ASP A 111 8.46 -28.67 -1.18
CA ASP A 111 9.80 -28.44 -0.69
C ASP A 111 10.89 -28.78 -1.74
N GLU A 112 12.15 -28.54 -1.39
CA GLU A 112 13.30 -28.82 -2.25
C GLU A 112 13.46 -30.33 -2.58
N ALA A 113 12.86 -31.21 -1.80
CA ALA A 113 12.82 -32.65 -2.04
C ALA A 113 11.65 -33.09 -2.92
N GLY A 114 10.80 -32.16 -3.38
CA GLY A 114 9.63 -32.44 -4.22
C GLY A 114 8.42 -32.95 -3.44
N ILE A 115 8.41 -32.86 -2.09
CA ILE A 115 7.30 -33.30 -1.26
C ILE A 115 6.27 -32.16 -1.19
N VAL A 116 5.02 -32.49 -1.48
CA VAL A 116 3.88 -31.58 -1.38
C VAL A 116 3.41 -31.51 0.07
N HIS A 117 3.49 -30.34 0.66
CA HIS A 117 2.98 -30.05 1.99
C HIS A 117 1.65 -29.32 1.87
N GLN A 118 0.72 -29.62 2.78
CA GLN A 118 -0.50 -28.86 2.99
C GLN A 118 -0.51 -28.35 4.43
N GLY A 119 -0.71 -27.06 4.62
CA GLY A 119 -0.75 -26.46 5.96
C GLY A 119 -1.50 -25.16 5.97
N LYS A 120 -1.96 -24.77 7.16
CA LYS A 120 -2.55 -23.47 7.40
C LYS A 120 -1.44 -22.48 7.74
N VAL A 121 -1.26 -21.46 6.92
CA VAL A 121 -0.31 -20.38 7.17
C VAL A 121 -1.11 -19.18 7.64
N GLY A 122 -0.73 -18.62 8.80
CA GLY A 122 -1.30 -17.37 9.29
C GLY A 122 -0.84 -16.21 8.41
N ARG A 123 -1.79 -15.43 7.91
CA ARG A 123 -1.53 -14.22 7.13
C ARG A 123 -2.31 -13.05 7.70
N ILE A 124 -1.71 -11.87 7.65
CA ILE A 124 -2.36 -10.62 8.04
C ILE A 124 -2.86 -9.85 6.82
N GLY A 125 -2.31 -10.16 5.63
CA GLY A 125 -2.74 -9.63 4.34
C GLY A 125 -2.33 -10.56 3.20
N GLU A 126 -2.98 -10.45 2.06
CA GLU A 126 -2.62 -11.13 0.81
C GLU A 126 -3.22 -10.40 -0.40
N ALA A 127 -2.39 -10.13 -1.40
CA ALA A 127 -2.80 -9.59 -2.67
C ALA A 127 -2.48 -10.54 -3.81
N TRP A 128 -3.45 -10.82 -4.68
CA TRP A 128 -3.27 -11.68 -5.84
C TRP A 128 -3.35 -10.87 -7.12
N LEU A 129 -2.60 -11.24 -8.15
CA LEU A 129 -2.45 -10.48 -9.40
C LEU A 129 -3.80 -9.96 -9.97
N ARG A 130 -4.82 -10.82 -10.04
CA ARG A 130 -6.17 -10.45 -10.49
C ARG A 130 -7.26 -10.80 -9.48
N GLY A 131 -6.87 -11.31 -8.32
CA GLY A 131 -7.77 -11.69 -7.24
C GLY A 131 -8.03 -10.54 -6.26
N PRO A 132 -8.79 -10.82 -5.19
CA PRO A 132 -9.05 -9.87 -4.14
C PRO A 132 -7.77 -9.46 -3.40
N VAL A 133 -7.83 -8.33 -2.73
CA VAL A 133 -6.96 -8.01 -1.60
C VAL A 133 -7.62 -8.54 -0.34
N VAL A 134 -6.89 -9.27 0.49
CA VAL A 134 -7.41 -9.81 1.74
C VAL A 134 -6.69 -9.12 2.89
N LEU A 135 -7.42 -8.59 3.86
CA LEU A 135 -6.90 -7.78 4.96
C LEU A 135 -7.40 -8.31 6.31
N SER A 136 -6.55 -8.26 7.32
CA SER A 136 -6.95 -8.29 8.73
C SER A 136 -7.31 -6.88 9.20
N TRP A 137 -8.51 -6.70 9.78
CA TRP A 137 -8.89 -5.39 10.32
C TRP A 137 -8.08 -5.02 11.55
N ALA A 138 -7.73 -5.97 12.41
CA ALA A 138 -6.88 -5.71 13.57
C ALA A 138 -5.56 -5.04 13.16
N ASP A 139 -4.95 -5.51 12.06
CA ASP A 139 -3.69 -4.97 11.54
C ASP A 139 -3.91 -3.71 10.67
N ALA A 140 -5.00 -3.66 9.89
CA ALA A 140 -5.37 -2.47 9.11
C ALA A 140 -5.72 -1.27 10.00
N GLY A 141 -6.37 -1.53 11.15
CA GLY A 141 -6.67 -0.53 12.17
C GLY A 141 -5.44 -0.07 12.96
N ALA A 142 -4.40 -0.92 13.04
CA ALA A 142 -3.15 -0.61 13.72
C ALA A 142 -2.25 0.38 12.95
N GLY A 143 -2.51 0.69 11.68
CA GLY A 143 -1.79 1.70 10.88
C GLY A 143 -1.91 3.14 11.40
N MET A 144 -2.13 3.30 12.70
CA MET A 144 -2.21 4.56 13.44
C MET A 144 -0.83 5.07 13.84
N GLU A 145 -0.80 6.28 14.39
CA GLU A 145 0.42 6.92 14.90
C GLU A 145 1.17 6.00 15.86
N GLY A 146 2.42 5.66 15.52
CA GLY A 146 3.27 4.76 16.31
C GLY A 146 3.18 3.28 15.93
N ALA A 147 2.36 2.88 14.96
CA ALA A 147 2.40 1.52 14.43
C ALA A 147 3.68 1.27 13.64
N GLU A 148 4.28 0.08 13.84
CA GLU A 148 5.51 -0.32 13.15
C GLU A 148 5.24 -0.83 11.72
N SER A 149 3.98 -1.18 11.38
CA SER A 149 3.57 -1.71 10.08
C SER A 149 2.19 -1.21 9.66
N ASN A 150 1.90 -1.31 8.36
CA ASN A 150 0.62 -0.94 7.76
C ASN A 150 0.25 -1.93 6.65
N VAL A 151 -0.54 -2.95 7.01
CA VAL A 151 -0.95 -4.02 6.09
C VAL A 151 -1.69 -3.50 4.85
N VAL A 152 -2.44 -2.42 4.96
CA VAL A 152 -3.15 -1.86 3.80
C VAL A 152 -2.14 -1.29 2.80
N ILE A 153 -1.20 -0.45 3.25
CA ILE A 153 -0.14 0.09 2.38
C ILE A 153 0.67 -1.06 1.78
N HIS A 154 0.98 -2.09 2.58
CA HIS A 154 1.73 -3.28 2.16
C HIS A 154 1.05 -3.99 0.97
N GLU A 155 -0.18 -4.42 1.16
CA GLU A 155 -0.92 -5.17 0.15
C GLU A 155 -1.20 -4.36 -1.12
N PHE A 156 -1.45 -3.06 -0.95
CA PHE A 156 -1.65 -2.18 -2.10
C PHE A 156 -0.33 -1.81 -2.81
N ALA A 157 0.82 -1.85 -2.14
CA ALA A 157 2.12 -1.79 -2.79
C ALA A 157 2.35 -3.03 -3.68
N HIS A 158 1.99 -4.24 -3.20
CA HIS A 158 2.00 -5.44 -4.04
C HIS A 158 1.07 -5.30 -5.27
N LYS A 159 -0.12 -4.70 -5.13
CA LYS A 159 -0.98 -4.42 -6.29
C LYS A 159 -0.30 -3.55 -7.34
N LEU A 160 0.49 -2.56 -6.93
CA LEU A 160 1.26 -1.73 -7.86
C LEU A 160 2.44 -2.49 -8.46
N ASP A 161 3.12 -3.33 -7.68
CA ASP A 161 4.20 -4.19 -8.16
C ASP A 161 3.70 -5.17 -9.22
N MET A 162 2.51 -5.72 -9.03
CA MET A 162 1.89 -6.70 -9.92
C MET A 162 1.33 -6.12 -11.24
N LEU A 163 1.39 -4.83 -11.49
CA LEU A 163 0.84 -4.23 -12.72
C LEU A 163 1.53 -4.70 -14.01
N ASN A 164 2.73 -5.27 -13.92
CA ASN A 164 3.50 -5.81 -15.04
C ASN A 164 3.80 -7.31 -14.96
N GLY A 165 3.25 -8.02 -13.96
CA GLY A 165 3.47 -9.46 -13.75
C GLY A 165 3.33 -9.88 -12.29
N PRO A 166 3.90 -11.01 -11.88
CA PRO A 166 4.02 -11.36 -10.46
C PRO A 166 4.80 -10.32 -9.69
N ALA A 167 4.50 -10.16 -8.39
CA ALA A 167 5.25 -9.26 -7.53
C ALA A 167 6.72 -9.71 -7.43
N ASP A 168 7.64 -8.83 -7.81
CA ASP A 168 9.08 -9.09 -7.80
C ASP A 168 9.93 -7.92 -7.27
N GLY A 169 9.27 -6.89 -6.73
CA GLY A 169 9.90 -5.66 -6.24
C GLY A 169 10.30 -4.69 -7.36
N PHE A 170 9.75 -4.91 -8.56
CA PHE A 170 10.02 -4.10 -9.73
C PHE A 170 8.72 -3.62 -10.40
N PRO A 171 8.00 -2.67 -9.80
CA PRO A 171 6.77 -2.13 -10.38
C PRO A 171 7.02 -1.45 -11.73
N PRO A 172 5.99 -1.23 -12.57
CA PRO A 172 6.15 -0.53 -13.84
C PRO A 172 6.60 0.91 -13.62
N LEU A 173 7.86 1.18 -13.92
CA LEU A 173 8.46 2.49 -13.71
C LEU A 173 7.96 3.52 -14.74
N HIS A 174 7.87 4.79 -14.31
CA HIS A 174 7.50 5.89 -15.19
C HIS A 174 8.54 6.12 -16.30
N LYS A 175 8.10 6.71 -17.42
CA LYS A 175 8.90 7.04 -18.60
C LYS A 175 10.05 7.99 -18.25
N GLY A 176 10.56 8.28 -17.32
CA GLY A 176 11.73 9.10 -16.97
C GLY A 176 12.62 8.41 -15.94
N MET A 177 12.16 7.27 -15.41
CA MET A 177 12.93 6.52 -14.42
C MET A 177 13.89 5.55 -15.08
N ASN A 178 15.08 5.43 -14.52
CA ASN A 178 16.11 4.53 -15.02
C ASN A 178 15.94 3.13 -14.41
N ARG A 179 15.58 2.14 -15.24
CA ARG A 179 15.39 0.74 -14.83
C ARG A 179 16.65 0.11 -14.24
N ALA A 180 17.83 0.42 -14.80
CA ALA A 180 19.09 -0.11 -14.32
C ALA A 180 19.44 0.46 -12.93
N GLU A 181 19.20 1.74 -12.73
CA GLU A 181 19.40 2.41 -11.43
C GLU A 181 18.45 1.86 -10.36
N TRP A 182 17.15 1.71 -10.66
CA TRP A 182 16.19 1.07 -9.75
C TRP A 182 16.71 -0.31 -9.30
N ASN A 183 17.07 -1.15 -10.28
CA ASN A 183 17.54 -2.51 -10.03
C ASN A 183 18.81 -2.52 -9.16
N GLN A 184 19.78 -1.67 -9.47
CA GLN A 184 21.02 -1.55 -8.70
C GLN A 184 20.73 -1.14 -7.25
N VAL A 185 19.90 -0.11 -7.06
CA VAL A 185 19.56 0.44 -5.74
C VAL A 185 18.80 -0.59 -4.91
N PHE A 186 17.71 -1.15 -5.45
CA PHE A 186 16.88 -2.09 -4.69
C PHE A 186 17.60 -3.42 -4.41
N ARG A 187 18.32 -3.98 -5.37
CA ARG A 187 19.12 -5.21 -5.15
C ARG A 187 20.23 -5.00 -4.12
N GLY A 188 20.92 -3.88 -4.19
CA GLY A 188 21.99 -3.56 -3.24
C GLY A 188 21.45 -3.40 -1.80
N ALA A 189 20.37 -2.64 -1.64
CA ALA A 189 19.72 -2.44 -0.36
C ALA A 189 19.11 -3.74 0.20
N PHE A 190 18.45 -4.53 -0.63
CA PHE A 190 17.90 -5.83 -0.22
C PHE A 190 18.99 -6.80 0.24
N GLY A 191 20.13 -6.85 -0.50
CA GLY A 191 21.28 -7.67 -0.10
C GLY A 191 21.88 -7.26 1.24
N ASP A 192 22.07 -5.95 1.48
CA ASP A 192 22.51 -5.40 2.76
C ASP A 192 21.52 -5.74 3.88
N PHE A 193 20.21 -5.52 3.64
CA PHE A 193 19.18 -5.78 4.65
C PHE A 193 19.12 -7.26 5.06
N ARG A 194 19.13 -8.17 4.07
CA ARG A 194 19.19 -9.62 4.36
C ARG A 194 20.41 -10.02 5.19
N LEU A 195 21.57 -9.45 4.89
CA LEU A 195 22.78 -9.72 5.66
C LEU A 195 22.63 -9.25 7.10
N ARG A 196 22.09 -8.04 7.34
CA ARG A 196 21.82 -7.50 8.68
C ARG A 196 20.90 -8.40 9.48
N VAL A 197 19.76 -8.79 8.89
CA VAL A 197 18.78 -9.69 9.54
C VAL A 197 19.41 -11.03 9.89
N ARG A 198 20.13 -11.67 8.95
CA ARG A 198 20.83 -12.95 9.19
C ARG A 198 21.92 -12.86 10.25
N SER A 199 22.55 -11.71 10.39
CA SER A 199 23.58 -11.47 11.41
C SER A 199 23.01 -11.09 12.78
N GLY A 200 21.68 -11.08 12.95
CA GLY A 200 21.01 -10.70 14.20
C GLY A 200 21.19 -9.23 14.57
N LEU A 201 21.57 -8.38 13.61
CA LEU A 201 21.67 -6.94 13.84
C LEU A 201 20.26 -6.34 13.92
N GLY A 202 20.01 -5.54 14.95
CA GLY A 202 18.74 -4.84 15.11
C GLY A 202 18.43 -3.95 13.91
N THR A 203 17.19 -3.99 13.44
CA THR A 203 16.69 -3.16 12.35
C THR A 203 15.50 -2.32 12.82
N ARG A 204 15.38 -1.11 12.27
CA ARG A 204 14.18 -0.26 12.45
C ARG A 204 13.13 -0.50 11.35
N ILE A 205 13.42 -1.40 10.45
CA ILE A 205 12.54 -1.86 9.36
C ILE A 205 12.20 -3.30 9.71
N ASP A 206 10.95 -3.70 9.47
CA ASP A 206 10.47 -5.04 9.77
C ASP A 206 11.37 -6.08 9.10
N PRO A 207 11.92 -7.06 9.86
CA PRO A 207 12.72 -8.15 9.31
C PRO A 207 12.02 -8.95 8.20
N TYR A 208 10.70 -8.92 8.12
CA TYR A 208 9.91 -9.54 7.06
C TYR A 208 10.32 -9.05 5.65
N ALA A 209 10.81 -7.82 5.54
CA ALA A 209 11.39 -7.29 4.30
C ALA A 209 12.57 -8.12 3.75
N ALA A 210 13.18 -9.02 4.55
CA ALA A 210 14.27 -9.88 4.10
C ALA A 210 13.81 -11.16 3.36
N GLU A 211 12.51 -11.48 3.35
CA GLU A 211 11.96 -12.70 2.77
C GLU A 211 12.12 -12.73 1.24
N SER A 212 11.75 -11.66 0.56
CA SER A 212 11.84 -11.56 -0.88
C SER A 212 12.01 -10.10 -1.36
N PRO A 213 12.44 -9.87 -2.61
CA PRO A 213 12.45 -8.52 -3.19
C PRO A 213 11.07 -7.86 -3.22
N ALA A 214 9.99 -8.63 -3.39
CA ALA A 214 8.62 -8.14 -3.35
C ALA A 214 8.25 -7.62 -1.95
N GLU A 215 8.55 -8.41 -0.89
CA GLU A 215 8.34 -7.99 0.49
C GLU A 215 9.21 -6.78 0.87
N PHE A 216 10.44 -6.73 0.39
CA PHE A 216 11.30 -5.58 0.59
C PHE A 216 10.70 -4.30 0.00
N PHE A 217 10.14 -4.38 -1.21
CA PHE A 217 9.45 -3.24 -1.82
C PHE A 217 8.20 -2.83 -1.04
N ALA A 218 7.37 -3.79 -0.63
CA ALA A 218 6.14 -3.53 0.11
C ALA A 218 6.42 -2.90 1.49
N VAL A 219 7.31 -3.49 2.29
CA VAL A 219 7.71 -2.96 3.61
C VAL A 219 8.40 -1.60 3.47
N LEU A 220 9.27 -1.40 2.48
CA LEU A 220 9.88 -0.07 2.25
C LEU A 220 8.85 0.96 1.79
N SER A 221 7.76 0.55 1.14
CA SER A 221 6.63 1.44 0.84
C SER A 221 5.85 1.83 2.10
N GLU A 222 5.64 0.89 3.03
CA GLU A 222 5.07 1.21 4.35
C GLU A 222 5.94 2.26 5.07
N VAL A 223 7.24 1.98 5.20
CA VAL A 223 8.19 2.87 5.89
C VAL A 223 8.28 4.23 5.20
N PHE A 224 8.19 4.28 3.87
CA PHE A 224 8.18 5.52 3.08
C PHE A 224 7.02 6.43 3.44
N PHE A 225 5.81 5.90 3.65
CA PHE A 225 4.64 6.69 4.03
C PHE A 225 4.50 6.90 5.55
N MET A 226 4.78 5.88 6.36
CA MET A 226 4.55 5.90 7.80
C MET A 226 5.70 6.54 8.60
N ALA A 227 6.93 6.27 8.19
CA ALA A 227 8.14 6.71 8.88
C ALA A 227 9.22 7.18 7.88
N PRO A 228 8.92 8.18 7.02
CA PRO A 228 9.77 8.56 5.90
C PRO A 228 11.20 8.97 6.32
N GLN A 229 11.37 9.53 7.51
CA GLN A 229 12.69 9.88 8.05
C GLN A 229 13.54 8.63 8.32
N VAL A 230 12.91 7.48 8.65
CA VAL A 230 13.61 6.20 8.83
C VAL A 230 14.10 5.69 7.48
N ALA A 231 13.23 5.67 6.46
CA ALA A 231 13.61 5.26 5.11
C ALA A 231 14.74 6.14 4.55
N LEU A 232 14.65 7.45 4.74
CA LEU A 232 15.64 8.42 4.29
C LEU A 232 17.00 8.24 5.00
N ALA A 233 16.98 7.94 6.30
CA ALA A 233 18.21 7.76 7.08
C ALA A 233 18.91 6.41 6.79
N ILE A 234 18.17 5.32 6.61
CA ILE A 234 18.74 3.98 6.48
C ILE A 234 19.06 3.68 5.01
N TYR A 235 18.13 3.94 4.09
CA TYR A 235 18.29 3.67 2.66
C TYR A 235 17.95 4.91 1.81
N PRO A 236 18.76 5.98 1.85
CA PRO A 236 18.47 7.23 1.14
C PRO A 236 18.35 7.05 -0.37
N ALA A 237 19.04 6.08 -0.95
CA ALA A 237 18.93 5.77 -2.38
C ALA A 237 17.59 5.13 -2.72
N VAL A 238 17.09 4.19 -1.87
CA VAL A 238 15.76 3.59 -2.01
C VAL A 238 14.69 4.66 -1.84
N TYR A 239 14.81 5.51 -0.80
CA TYR A 239 13.88 6.62 -0.60
C TYR A 239 13.76 7.51 -1.86
N ARG A 240 14.88 7.87 -2.50
CA ARG A 240 14.85 8.65 -3.75
C ARG A 240 14.13 7.93 -4.89
N GLN A 241 14.31 6.62 -5.04
CA GLN A 241 13.60 5.83 -6.05
C GLN A 241 12.10 5.77 -5.75
N LEU A 242 11.70 5.55 -4.51
CA LEU A 242 10.29 5.56 -4.08
C LEU A 242 9.66 6.94 -4.29
N LYS A 243 10.38 8.02 -3.94
CA LYS A 243 9.95 9.41 -4.22
C LYS A 243 9.66 9.63 -5.71
N LEU A 244 10.53 9.14 -6.60
CA LEU A 244 10.31 9.21 -8.04
C LEU A 244 9.12 8.36 -8.47
N PHE A 245 9.00 7.14 -7.94
CA PHE A 245 7.94 6.21 -8.30
C PHE A 245 6.57 6.72 -7.84
N TYR A 246 6.41 7.04 -6.55
CA TYR A 246 5.15 7.55 -6.00
C TYR A 246 4.89 9.02 -6.35
N ARG A 247 5.91 9.76 -6.85
CA ARG A 247 5.88 11.21 -7.12
C ARG A 247 5.49 12.02 -5.89
N GLN A 248 5.81 11.53 -4.72
CA GLN A 248 5.52 12.12 -3.43
C GLN A 248 6.79 12.24 -2.59
N ASP A 249 6.83 13.19 -1.67
CA ASP A 249 7.94 13.38 -0.72
C ASP A 249 7.42 13.50 0.72
N PRO A 250 7.05 12.36 1.35
CA PRO A 250 6.51 12.38 2.71
C PRO A 250 7.49 12.96 3.75
N ALA A 251 8.81 12.77 3.58
CA ALA A 251 9.79 13.33 4.50
C ALA A 251 9.81 14.86 4.47
N ALA A 252 9.68 15.46 3.31
CA ALA A 252 9.58 16.92 3.18
C ALA A 252 8.25 17.45 3.73
N ARG A 253 7.16 16.70 3.55
CA ARG A 253 5.83 17.04 4.04
C ARG A 253 5.78 17.11 5.57
N LEU A 254 6.37 16.12 6.27
CA LEU A 254 6.45 16.09 7.74
C LEU A 254 7.49 17.05 8.34
N ALA A 255 8.37 17.64 7.53
CA ALA A 255 9.36 18.60 8.00
C ALA A 255 8.82 20.06 8.02
N LEU A 256 7.65 20.31 7.45
CA LEU A 256 7.04 21.64 7.45
C LEU A 256 6.48 21.95 8.85
N PRO A 257 6.78 23.12 9.44
CA PRO A 257 6.16 23.51 10.70
C PRO A 257 4.66 23.67 10.49
N VAL A 258 3.89 23.06 11.40
CA VAL A 258 2.43 23.26 11.48
C VAL A 258 2.19 24.74 11.80
N HIS A 259 1.58 25.48 10.86
CA HIS A 259 1.20 26.89 11.02
C HIS A 259 -0.19 27.03 11.65
#